data_586223730d0bacf60547a4b3a86a6961
#
_entry.id   586223730d0bacf60547a4b3a86a6961
#
_cell.length_a   1.000
_cell.length_b   1.000
_cell.length_c   1.000
_cell.angle_alpha   90.00
_cell.angle_beta   90.00
_cell.angle_gamma   90.00
#
_symmetry.space_group_name_H-M   'P 1'
#
loop_
_entity.id
_entity.type
_entity.pdbx_description
1 polymer ?
#
loop_
_entity_poly.entity_id
_entity_poly.type
_entity_poly.pdbx_seq_one_letter_code
_entity_poly.pdbx_strand_id
1 'polypeptide(L)'
;GELKMNILRRKWQGLPRGMVVLIAALVIYVPLLFIVAQSFLSAPFFARSKEWSLEAFGFIFTDPDFYLALRSGFILAFGLVIIAIPLGGILAFLMVRTDLPGRRFIEPLILVPIFVSPMVLGFGYVVAAGPVGFLSQWAQAWLGFVPWNIYSMFSIVVIAGLTHVPHAYLYISSALRSVGSDVEEAARTVRSEEHT
;
A
#
# COMPACT_ATOMS: atom_id res chain seq x y z
N GLY A 1 -51.29 -14.25 1.10
CA GLY A 1 -50.30 -15.35 1.17
C GLY A 1 -48.96 -14.97 0.54
N GLU A 2 -48.97 -14.27 -0.59
CA GLU A 2 -47.74 -13.98 -1.37
C GLU A 2 -46.77 -12.97 -0.71
N LEU A 3 -47.32 -11.98 -0.01
CA LEU A 3 -46.47 -10.98 0.68
C LEU A 3 -45.61 -11.59 1.81
N LYS A 4 -46.18 -12.54 2.57
CA LYS A 4 -45.47 -13.27 3.62
C LYS A 4 -44.38 -14.18 3.03
N MET A 5 -44.63 -14.80 1.90
CA MET A 5 -43.69 -15.68 1.22
C MET A 5 -42.50 -14.90 0.64
N ASN A 6 -42.71 -13.70 0.10
CA ASN A 6 -41.69 -12.83 -0.40
C ASN A 6 -40.81 -12.25 0.71
N ILE A 7 -41.33 -11.94 1.88
CA ILE A 7 -40.62 -11.48 3.06
C ILE A 7 -39.72 -12.61 3.61
N LEU A 8 -40.25 -13.82 3.68
CA LEU A 8 -39.46 -14.99 4.12
C LEU A 8 -38.32 -15.32 3.13
N ARG A 9 -38.61 -15.30 1.83
CA ARG A 9 -37.62 -15.55 0.79
C ARG A 9 -36.47 -14.53 0.82
N ARG A 10 -36.75 -13.26 1.08
CA ARG A 10 -35.77 -12.19 1.23
C ARG A 10 -34.90 -12.36 2.49
N LYS A 11 -35.49 -12.87 3.58
CA LYS A 11 -34.82 -13.16 4.85
C LYS A 11 -33.83 -14.35 4.72
N TRP A 12 -34.22 -15.36 3.94
CA TRP A 12 -33.41 -16.56 3.71
C TRP A 12 -32.26 -16.33 2.69
N GLN A 13 -32.41 -15.41 1.78
CA GLN A 13 -31.35 -15.05 0.82
C GLN A 13 -30.21 -14.24 1.48
N GLY A 14 -30.43 -13.61 2.61
CA GLY A 14 -29.41 -12.90 3.38
C GLY A 14 -28.59 -13.81 4.32
N LEU A 15 -29.16 -14.95 4.74
CA LEU A 15 -28.49 -15.87 5.68
C LEU A 15 -27.16 -16.43 5.15
N PRO A 16 -27.06 -16.95 3.91
CA PRO A 16 -25.79 -17.50 3.42
C PRO A 16 -24.73 -16.42 3.25
N ARG A 17 -25.11 -15.20 2.85
CA ARG A 17 -24.18 -14.05 2.77
C ARG A 17 -23.70 -13.63 4.15
N GLY A 18 -24.58 -13.55 5.14
CA GLY A 18 -24.24 -13.25 6.52
C GLY A 18 -23.28 -14.29 7.13
N MET A 19 -23.55 -15.57 6.87
CA MET A 19 -22.65 -16.65 7.32
C MET A 19 -21.25 -16.55 6.68
N VAL A 20 -21.15 -16.31 5.39
CA VAL A 20 -19.87 -16.15 4.70
C VAL A 20 -19.10 -14.97 5.26
N VAL A 21 -19.75 -13.82 5.48
CA VAL A 21 -19.11 -12.65 6.08
C VAL A 21 -18.67 -12.93 7.52
N LEU A 22 -19.49 -13.62 8.31
CA LEU A 22 -19.15 -14.00 9.68
C LEU A 22 -17.95 -14.94 9.72
N ILE A 23 -17.94 -15.98 8.87
CA ILE A 23 -16.82 -16.93 8.79
C ILE A 23 -15.55 -16.19 8.35
N ALA A 24 -15.62 -15.35 7.34
CA ALA A 24 -14.48 -14.54 6.89
C ALA A 24 -13.97 -13.62 8.02
N ALA A 25 -14.88 -12.97 8.74
CA ALA A 25 -14.53 -12.14 9.89
C ALA A 25 -13.87 -12.98 11.00
N LEU A 26 -14.40 -14.14 11.33
CA LEU A 26 -13.79 -15.03 12.34
C LEU A 26 -12.39 -15.47 11.92
N VAL A 27 -12.21 -15.88 10.66
CA VAL A 27 -10.90 -16.33 10.14
C VAL A 27 -9.87 -15.20 10.21
N ILE A 28 -10.28 -13.95 9.99
CA ILE A 28 -9.38 -12.79 10.02
C ILE A 28 -9.14 -12.31 11.45
N TYR A 29 -10.20 -12.11 12.23
CA TYR A 29 -10.11 -11.44 13.53
C TYR A 29 -9.70 -12.37 14.68
N VAL A 30 -10.05 -13.67 14.65
CA VAL A 30 -9.70 -14.59 15.74
C VAL A 30 -8.19 -14.71 15.94
N PRO A 31 -7.35 -14.89 14.89
CA PRO A 31 -5.90 -14.89 15.06
C PRO A 31 -5.38 -13.55 15.62
N LEU A 32 -5.94 -12.41 15.18
CA LEU A 32 -5.55 -11.10 15.69
C LEU A 32 -5.89 -10.95 17.18
N LEU A 33 -7.08 -11.39 17.59
CA LEU A 33 -7.48 -11.39 19.01
C LEU A 33 -6.56 -12.29 19.85
N PHE A 34 -6.12 -13.44 19.32
CA PHE A 34 -5.14 -14.29 20.01
C PHE A 34 -3.79 -13.58 20.18
N ILE A 35 -3.31 -12.85 19.17
CA ILE A 35 -2.07 -12.06 19.27
C ILE A 35 -2.23 -10.97 20.34
N VAL A 36 -3.35 -10.25 20.33
CA VAL A 36 -3.64 -9.22 21.35
C VAL A 36 -3.73 -9.84 22.73
N ALA A 37 -4.46 -10.95 22.91
CA ALA A 37 -4.56 -11.63 24.20
C ALA A 37 -3.19 -12.15 24.67
N GLN A 38 -2.36 -12.68 23.76
CA GLN A 38 -1.01 -13.13 24.06
C GLN A 38 -0.11 -12.00 24.57
N SER A 39 -0.29 -10.77 24.08
CA SER A 39 0.52 -9.62 24.49
C SER A 39 0.32 -9.23 25.97
N PHE A 40 -0.78 -9.66 26.58
CA PHE A 40 -1.09 -9.44 27.99
C PHE A 40 -0.75 -10.64 28.90
N LEU A 41 -0.09 -11.67 28.37
CA LEU A 41 0.31 -12.84 29.12
C LEU A 41 1.82 -12.87 29.35
N SER A 42 2.24 -13.29 30.54
CA SER A 42 3.66 -13.46 30.91
C SER A 42 4.34 -14.62 30.18
N ALA A 43 3.56 -15.56 29.63
CA ALA A 43 4.06 -16.73 28.95
C ALA A 43 3.15 -17.15 27.77
N PRO A 44 3.66 -17.93 26.80
CA PRO A 44 2.87 -18.45 25.68
C PRO A 44 1.62 -19.21 26.12
N PHE A 45 0.57 -19.25 25.30
CA PHE A 45 -0.70 -19.94 25.60
C PHE A 45 -0.53 -21.41 26.00
N PHE A 46 0.50 -22.08 25.51
CA PHE A 46 0.80 -23.49 25.81
C PHE A 46 1.62 -23.69 27.09
N ALA A 47 2.04 -22.61 27.77
CA ALA A 47 2.76 -22.73 29.03
C ALA A 47 1.82 -23.12 30.18
N ARG A 48 2.32 -23.93 31.13
CA ARG A 48 1.54 -24.41 32.28
C ARG A 48 1.21 -23.30 33.28
N SER A 49 2.14 -22.36 33.48
CA SER A 49 1.95 -21.17 34.32
C SER A 49 1.92 -19.94 33.46
N LYS A 50 0.81 -19.23 33.45
CA LYS A 50 0.63 -17.98 32.75
C LYS A 50 -0.21 -17.04 33.60
N GLU A 51 0.23 -15.84 33.74
CA GLU A 51 -0.43 -14.78 34.48
C GLU A 51 -0.65 -13.57 33.54
N TRP A 52 -1.66 -12.78 33.87
CA TRP A 52 -1.86 -11.52 33.18
C TRP A 52 -0.75 -10.55 33.61
N SER A 53 0.01 -10.06 32.62
CA SER A 53 1.16 -9.20 32.87
C SER A 53 1.31 -8.16 31.77
N LEU A 54 1.78 -6.98 32.16
CA LEU A 54 2.20 -5.92 31.24
C LEU A 54 3.74 -5.87 31.09
N GLU A 55 4.44 -6.86 31.58
CA GLU A 55 5.90 -6.92 31.59
C GLU A 55 6.50 -6.83 30.19
N ALA A 56 5.85 -7.47 29.20
CA ALA A 56 6.26 -7.38 27.79
C ALA A 56 6.22 -5.94 27.26
N PHE A 57 5.21 -5.18 27.64
CA PHE A 57 5.12 -3.75 27.28
C PHE A 57 6.18 -2.92 28.00
N GLY A 58 6.40 -3.19 29.31
CA GLY A 58 7.46 -2.56 30.08
C GLY A 58 8.81 -2.78 29.43
N PHE A 59 9.12 -4.02 29.02
CA PHE A 59 10.37 -4.36 28.34
C PHE A 59 10.52 -3.57 27.03
N ILE A 60 9.50 -3.59 26.15
CA ILE A 60 9.55 -2.89 24.85
C ILE A 60 9.78 -1.38 25.05
N PHE A 61 9.05 -0.73 25.96
CA PHE A 61 9.16 0.71 26.17
C PHE A 61 10.42 1.14 26.91
N THR A 62 11.16 0.23 27.52
CA THR A 62 12.49 0.50 28.13
C THR A 62 13.64 0.17 27.20
N ASP A 63 13.39 -0.52 26.08
CA ASP A 63 14.40 -0.93 25.13
C ASP A 63 14.78 0.22 24.18
N PRO A 64 16.04 0.69 24.16
CA PRO A 64 16.50 1.71 23.23
C PRO A 64 16.34 1.33 21.76
N ASP A 65 16.47 0.05 21.41
CA ASP A 65 16.36 -0.44 20.05
C ASP A 65 14.94 -0.30 19.50
N PHE A 66 13.94 -0.37 20.37
CA PHE A 66 12.55 -0.07 20.00
C PHE A 66 12.40 1.36 19.44
N TYR A 67 12.97 2.35 20.11
CA TYR A 67 12.90 3.75 19.67
C TYR A 67 13.69 4.01 18.40
N LEU A 68 14.83 3.32 18.22
CA LEU A 68 15.60 3.38 16.96
C LEU A 68 14.81 2.76 15.81
N ALA A 69 14.17 1.62 16.01
CA ALA A 69 13.32 0.98 15.03
C ALA A 69 12.09 1.85 14.69
N LEU A 70 11.45 2.41 15.71
CA LEU A 70 10.30 3.31 15.54
C LEU A 70 10.68 4.55 14.72
N ARG A 71 11.79 5.21 15.08
CA ARG A 71 12.32 6.36 14.33
C ARG A 71 12.60 5.99 12.87
N SER A 72 13.26 4.87 12.63
CA SER A 72 13.59 4.39 11.29
C SER A 72 12.33 4.09 10.48
N GLY A 73 11.33 3.47 11.12
CA GLY A 73 10.01 3.22 10.53
C GLY A 73 9.28 4.51 10.13
N PHE A 74 9.30 5.53 10.99
CA PHE A 74 8.72 6.84 10.64
C PHE A 74 9.45 7.51 9.48
N ILE A 75 10.80 7.53 9.49
CA ILE A 75 11.59 8.10 8.40
C ILE A 75 11.26 7.39 7.08
N LEU A 76 11.18 6.07 7.09
CA LEU A 76 10.84 5.28 5.92
C LEU A 76 9.41 5.59 5.46
N ALA A 77 8.43 5.56 6.34
CA ALA A 77 7.02 5.78 6.01
C ALA A 77 6.78 7.18 5.44
N PHE A 78 7.25 8.23 6.11
CA PHE A 78 7.09 9.60 5.61
C PHE A 78 7.91 9.84 4.34
N GLY A 79 9.15 9.33 4.28
CA GLY A 79 10.01 9.50 3.12
C GLY A 79 9.45 8.87 1.86
N LEU A 80 8.94 7.63 1.95
CA LEU A 80 8.32 6.98 0.78
C LEU A 80 7.06 7.71 0.30
N VAL A 81 6.25 8.24 1.23
CA VAL A 81 5.03 9.00 0.90
C VAL A 81 5.38 10.30 0.17
N ILE A 82 6.39 11.04 0.66
CA ILE A 82 6.87 12.29 0.04
C ILE A 82 7.37 12.05 -1.40
N ILE A 83 7.89 10.86 -1.70
CA ILE A 83 8.35 10.52 -3.04
C ILE A 83 7.21 9.93 -3.88
N ALA A 84 6.48 8.96 -3.36
CA ALA A 84 5.49 8.21 -4.11
C ALA A 84 4.27 9.05 -4.52
N ILE A 85 3.76 9.89 -3.61
CA ILE A 85 2.54 10.66 -3.90
C ILE A 85 2.77 11.75 -4.94
N PRO A 86 3.81 12.61 -4.85
CA PRO A 86 4.03 13.62 -5.88
C PRO A 86 4.34 13.00 -7.24
N LEU A 87 5.22 12.01 -7.31
CA LEU A 87 5.57 11.36 -8.58
C LEU A 87 4.38 10.60 -9.17
N GLY A 88 3.65 9.83 -8.37
CA GLY A 88 2.44 9.14 -8.80
C GLY A 88 1.34 10.11 -9.22
N GLY A 89 1.20 11.24 -8.51
CA GLY A 89 0.26 12.31 -8.83
C GLY A 89 0.59 13.01 -10.15
N ILE A 90 1.84 13.36 -10.37
CA ILE A 90 2.30 13.95 -11.64
C ILE A 90 2.03 12.98 -12.80
N LEU A 91 2.40 11.71 -12.65
CA LEU A 91 2.14 10.69 -13.66
C LEU A 91 0.64 10.52 -13.91
N ALA A 92 -0.18 10.48 -12.86
CA ALA A 92 -1.62 10.37 -12.98
C ALA A 92 -2.23 11.58 -13.71
N PHE A 93 -1.79 12.79 -13.35
CA PHE A 93 -2.22 14.00 -14.04
C PHE A 93 -1.85 13.99 -15.52
N LEU A 94 -0.60 13.67 -15.85
CA LEU A 94 -0.13 13.59 -17.23
C LEU A 94 -0.93 12.53 -18.02
N MET A 95 -1.21 11.37 -17.42
CA MET A 95 -1.91 10.29 -18.09
C MET A 95 -3.42 10.53 -18.24
N VAL A 96 -4.05 11.26 -17.33
CA VAL A 96 -5.52 11.45 -17.33
C VAL A 96 -5.93 12.77 -17.96
N ARG A 97 -5.14 13.83 -17.77
CA ARG A 97 -5.50 15.21 -18.15
C ARG A 97 -4.75 15.75 -19.34
N THR A 98 -3.78 15.02 -19.90
CA THR A 98 -3.04 15.46 -21.07
C THR A 98 -3.08 14.40 -22.18
N ASP A 99 -2.95 14.85 -23.43
CA ASP A 99 -2.87 13.98 -24.61
C ASP A 99 -1.42 13.54 -24.83
N LEU A 100 -0.89 12.77 -23.90
CA LEU A 100 0.49 12.30 -23.97
C LEU A 100 0.67 11.28 -25.11
N PRO A 101 1.56 11.55 -26.07
CA PRO A 101 1.86 10.57 -27.13
C PRO A 101 2.46 9.31 -26.50
N GLY A 102 2.01 8.14 -26.94
CA GLY A 102 2.51 6.85 -26.41
C GLY A 102 1.89 6.42 -25.09
N ARG A 103 0.89 7.12 -24.55
CA ARG A 103 0.17 6.79 -23.30
C ARG A 103 -0.18 5.30 -23.21
N ARG A 104 -0.64 4.69 -24.32
CA ARG A 104 -1.04 3.28 -24.37
C ARG A 104 0.10 2.31 -24.00
N PHE A 105 1.35 2.70 -24.22
CA PHE A 105 2.52 1.90 -23.88
C PHE A 105 3.09 2.28 -22.51
N ILE A 106 3.02 3.55 -22.15
CA ILE A 106 3.57 4.07 -20.88
C ILE A 106 2.74 3.61 -19.69
N GLU A 107 1.42 3.61 -19.79
CA GLU A 107 0.52 3.24 -18.69
C GLU A 107 0.75 1.80 -18.18
N PRO A 108 0.82 0.76 -19.02
CA PRO A 108 1.19 -0.58 -18.57
C PRO A 108 2.59 -0.63 -17.95
N LEU A 109 3.55 0.12 -18.49
CA LEU A 109 4.92 0.13 -17.99
C LEU A 109 5.02 0.71 -16.58
N ILE A 110 4.23 1.75 -16.26
CA ILE A 110 4.12 2.29 -14.90
C ILE A 110 3.58 1.22 -13.93
N LEU A 111 2.67 0.38 -14.39
CA LEU A 111 1.99 -0.61 -13.55
C LEU A 111 2.76 -1.92 -13.36
N VAL A 112 3.75 -2.22 -14.23
CA VAL A 112 4.55 -3.45 -14.14
C VAL A 112 5.09 -3.72 -12.73
N PRO A 113 5.66 -2.74 -11.99
CA PRO A 113 6.22 -3.01 -10.67
C PRO A 113 5.21 -3.53 -9.63
N ILE A 114 3.90 -3.29 -9.82
CA ILE A 114 2.86 -3.81 -8.92
C ILE A 114 2.80 -5.34 -8.95
N PHE A 115 3.10 -5.93 -10.11
CA PHE A 115 3.07 -7.38 -10.30
C PHE A 115 4.38 -8.08 -9.92
N VAL A 116 5.42 -7.31 -9.62
CA VAL A 116 6.72 -7.85 -9.20
C VAL A 116 6.79 -7.85 -7.67
N SER A 117 7.24 -8.97 -7.10
CA SER A 117 7.44 -9.04 -5.64
C SER A 117 8.40 -7.94 -5.17
N PRO A 118 8.09 -7.24 -4.07
CA PRO A 118 8.98 -6.22 -3.49
C PRO A 118 10.39 -6.74 -3.21
N MET A 119 10.51 -8.01 -2.85
CA MET A 119 11.81 -8.66 -2.62
C MET A 119 12.63 -8.75 -3.92
N VAL A 120 11.99 -9.11 -5.03
CA VAL A 120 12.65 -9.18 -6.35
C VAL A 120 13.05 -7.80 -6.82
N LEU A 121 12.18 -6.78 -6.63
CA LEU A 121 12.53 -5.39 -6.94
C LEU A 121 13.71 -4.90 -6.10
N GLY A 122 13.68 -5.13 -4.79
CA GLY A 122 14.78 -4.77 -3.89
C GLY A 122 16.10 -5.42 -4.30
N PHE A 123 16.06 -6.73 -4.62
CA PHE A 123 17.24 -7.43 -5.13
C PHE A 123 17.72 -6.86 -6.46
N GLY A 124 16.79 -6.53 -7.36
CA GLY A 124 17.12 -5.86 -8.63
C GLY A 124 17.87 -4.54 -8.43
N TYR A 125 17.44 -3.71 -7.48
CA TYR A 125 18.15 -2.48 -7.12
C TYR A 125 19.55 -2.76 -6.55
N VAL A 126 19.71 -3.80 -5.72
CA VAL A 126 21.02 -4.19 -5.18
C VAL A 126 21.95 -4.66 -6.31
N VAL A 127 21.45 -5.46 -7.23
CA VAL A 127 22.24 -5.92 -8.40
C VAL A 127 22.60 -4.76 -9.32
N ALA A 128 21.71 -3.80 -9.51
CA ALA A 128 21.93 -2.66 -10.38
C ALA A 128 22.87 -1.62 -9.76
N ALA A 129 22.62 -1.19 -8.54
CA ALA A 129 23.26 -0.03 -7.90
C ALA A 129 24.04 -0.38 -6.61
N GLY A 130 24.16 -1.67 -6.28
CA GLY A 130 25.02 -2.14 -5.17
C GLY A 130 26.50 -1.92 -5.46
N PRO A 131 27.40 -2.27 -4.52
CA PRO A 131 28.84 -1.99 -4.63
C PRO A 131 29.51 -2.52 -5.91
N VAL A 132 29.04 -3.67 -6.40
CA VAL A 132 29.51 -4.30 -7.64
C VAL A 132 28.48 -4.22 -8.78
N GLY A 133 27.43 -3.44 -8.60
CA GLY A 133 26.37 -3.27 -9.58
C GLY A 133 26.82 -2.52 -10.84
N PHE A 134 26.13 -2.77 -11.96
CA PHE A 134 26.53 -2.16 -13.25
C PHE A 134 26.43 -0.62 -13.23
N LEU A 135 25.44 -0.03 -12.52
CA LEU A 135 25.34 1.42 -12.37
C LEU A 135 26.50 1.98 -11.53
N SER A 136 26.89 1.27 -10.49
CA SER A 136 28.03 1.67 -9.66
C SER A 136 29.36 1.57 -10.40
N GLN A 137 29.54 0.53 -11.23
CA GLN A 137 30.70 0.41 -12.10
C GLN A 137 30.75 1.52 -13.17
N TRP A 138 29.59 1.83 -13.75
CA TRP A 138 29.48 2.92 -14.71
C TRP A 138 29.79 4.29 -14.06
N ALA A 139 29.22 4.56 -12.88
CA ALA A 139 29.53 5.76 -12.11
C ALA A 139 31.02 5.85 -11.76
N GLN A 140 31.63 4.76 -11.33
CA GLN A 140 33.05 4.69 -11.05
C GLN A 140 33.91 5.00 -12.28
N ALA A 141 33.50 4.49 -13.46
CA ALA A 141 34.21 4.73 -14.72
C ALA A 141 34.14 6.19 -15.20
N TRP A 142 33.03 6.87 -14.96
CA TRP A 142 32.81 8.24 -15.46
C TRP A 142 33.15 9.33 -14.43
N LEU A 143 32.81 9.09 -13.14
CA LEU A 143 32.99 10.07 -12.08
C LEU A 143 34.20 9.80 -11.21
N GLY A 144 34.83 8.61 -11.30
CA GLY A 144 35.91 8.19 -10.43
C GLY A 144 35.49 7.74 -9.05
N PHE A 145 34.20 7.83 -8.72
CA PHE A 145 33.62 7.39 -7.44
C PHE A 145 32.17 7.03 -7.58
N VAL A 146 31.60 6.28 -6.60
CA VAL A 146 30.18 5.96 -6.52
C VAL A 146 29.52 6.92 -5.55
N PRO A 147 28.62 7.83 -6.01
CA PRO A 147 28.05 8.89 -5.17
C PRO A 147 26.94 8.42 -4.22
N TRP A 148 26.56 7.14 -4.24
CA TRP A 148 25.50 6.59 -3.39
C TRP A 148 25.97 5.37 -2.60
N ASN A 149 25.27 5.13 -1.48
CA ASN A 149 25.31 3.86 -0.76
C ASN A 149 23.88 3.30 -0.71
N ILE A 150 23.65 2.21 -1.43
CA ILE A 150 22.31 1.61 -1.54
C ILE A 150 21.76 1.11 -0.20
N TYR A 151 22.62 0.81 0.75
CA TYR A 151 22.26 0.37 2.10
C TYR A 151 22.03 1.52 3.09
N SER A 152 22.19 2.77 2.64
CA SER A 152 21.87 3.92 3.48
C SER A 152 20.35 4.09 3.64
N MET A 153 19.91 4.67 4.76
CA MET A 153 18.51 4.99 5.00
C MET A 153 17.92 5.85 3.88
N PHE A 154 18.68 6.81 3.37
CA PHE A 154 18.26 7.65 2.24
C PHE A 154 17.96 6.82 0.98
N SER A 155 18.86 5.93 0.60
CA SER A 155 18.67 5.07 -0.58
C SER A 155 17.49 4.12 -0.40
N ILE A 156 17.31 3.56 0.79
CA ILE A 156 16.16 2.69 1.10
C ILE A 156 14.84 3.47 0.96
N VAL A 157 14.78 4.71 1.47
CA VAL A 157 13.62 5.59 1.33
C VAL A 157 13.33 5.89 -0.14
N VAL A 158 14.35 6.21 -0.93
CA VAL A 158 14.19 6.49 -2.37
C VAL A 158 13.68 5.25 -3.11
N ILE A 159 14.29 4.10 -2.89
CA ILE A 159 13.88 2.84 -3.51
C ILE A 159 12.44 2.49 -3.11
N ALA A 160 12.12 2.57 -1.82
CA ALA A 160 10.78 2.31 -1.32
C ALA A 160 9.76 3.28 -1.93
N GLY A 161 10.09 4.57 -2.01
CA GLY A 161 9.25 5.59 -2.63
C GLY A 161 8.99 5.31 -4.11
N LEU A 162 10.02 5.04 -4.88
CA LEU A 162 9.90 4.70 -6.31
C LEU A 162 9.08 3.43 -6.54
N THR A 163 9.28 2.41 -5.72
CA THR A 163 8.52 1.14 -5.80
C THR A 163 7.03 1.35 -5.53
N HIS A 164 6.66 2.37 -4.74
CA HIS A 164 5.26 2.69 -4.43
C HIS A 164 4.62 3.72 -5.37
N VAL A 165 5.37 4.35 -6.27
CA VAL A 165 4.84 5.26 -7.30
C VAL A 165 3.68 4.65 -8.10
N PRO A 166 3.75 3.40 -8.59
CA PRO A 166 2.64 2.78 -9.32
C PRO A 166 1.35 2.67 -8.50
N HIS A 167 1.43 2.42 -7.20
CA HIS A 167 0.26 2.37 -6.32
C HIS A 167 -0.37 3.76 -6.18
N ALA A 168 0.44 4.79 -5.91
CA ALA A 168 -0.03 6.18 -5.87
C ALA A 168 -0.67 6.59 -7.20
N TYR A 169 -0.03 6.27 -8.32
CA TYR A 169 -0.56 6.48 -9.67
C TYR A 169 -1.94 5.84 -9.85
N LEU A 170 -2.10 4.58 -9.47
CA LEU A 170 -3.35 3.83 -9.65
C LEU A 170 -4.51 4.49 -8.89
N TYR A 171 -4.31 4.84 -7.61
CA TYR A 171 -5.34 5.48 -6.80
C TYR A 171 -5.68 6.88 -7.29
N ILE A 172 -4.67 7.71 -7.57
CA ILE A 172 -4.88 9.10 -8.00
C ILE A 172 -5.49 9.15 -9.41
N SER A 173 -5.03 8.31 -10.35
CA SER A 173 -5.60 8.26 -11.71
C SER A 173 -7.06 7.81 -11.70
N SER A 174 -7.41 6.84 -10.86
CA SER A 174 -8.79 6.40 -10.67
C SER A 174 -9.68 7.53 -10.15
N ALA A 175 -9.22 8.26 -9.13
CA ALA A 175 -9.94 9.42 -8.58
C ALA A 175 -10.08 10.55 -9.62
N LEU A 176 -9.03 10.85 -10.39
CA LEU A 176 -9.09 11.88 -11.43
C LEU A 176 -10.06 11.52 -12.57
N ARG A 177 -10.19 10.25 -12.90
CA ARG A 177 -11.15 9.77 -13.93
C ARG A 177 -12.59 9.89 -13.43
N SER A 178 -12.88 9.57 -12.17
CA SER A 178 -14.23 9.67 -11.60
C SER A 178 -14.73 11.12 -11.53
N VAL A 179 -13.88 12.06 -11.09
CA VAL A 179 -14.24 13.48 -11.04
C VAL A 179 -14.54 14.03 -12.45
N GLY A 180 -13.87 13.53 -13.50
CA GLY A 180 -14.13 13.92 -14.88
C GLY A 180 -15.52 13.49 -15.35
N SER A 181 -15.95 12.28 -15.03
CA SER A 181 -17.29 11.75 -15.42
C SER A 181 -18.42 12.50 -14.74
N ASP A 182 -18.29 12.82 -13.45
CA ASP A 182 -19.33 13.53 -12.70
C ASP A 182 -19.56 14.94 -13.22
N VAL A 183 -18.49 15.64 -13.61
CA VAL A 183 -18.59 16.99 -14.20
C VAL A 183 -19.21 16.97 -15.59
N GLU A 184 -18.87 15.96 -16.43
CA GLU A 184 -19.48 15.78 -17.73
C GLU A 184 -20.97 15.44 -17.64
N GLU A 185 -21.38 14.60 -16.68
CA GLU A 185 -22.75 14.24 -16.46
C GLU A 185 -23.57 15.44 -15.95
N ALA A 186 -23.03 16.25 -15.04
CA ALA A 186 -23.62 17.49 -14.59
C ALA A 186 -23.78 18.51 -15.73
N ALA A 187 -22.78 18.64 -16.60
CA ALA A 187 -22.84 19.52 -17.77
C ALA A 187 -23.89 19.10 -18.81
N ARG A 188 -24.08 17.79 -18.98
CA ARG A 188 -25.13 17.24 -19.88
C ARG A 188 -26.53 17.48 -19.35
N THR A 189 -26.76 17.36 -18.04
CA THR A 189 -28.05 17.64 -17.43
C THR A 189 -28.43 19.12 -17.56
N VAL A 190 -27.53 20.03 -17.30
CA VAL A 190 -27.79 21.49 -17.48
C VAL A 190 -28.10 21.83 -18.95
N ARG A 191 -27.38 21.24 -19.90
CA ARG A 191 -27.60 21.49 -21.34
C ARG A 191 -28.91 20.92 -21.86
N SER A 192 -29.45 19.83 -21.25
CA SER A 192 -30.75 19.28 -21.64
C SER A 192 -31.92 20.11 -21.15
N GLU A 193 -31.75 20.89 -20.07
CA GLU A 193 -32.76 21.80 -19.54
C GLU A 193 -32.88 23.11 -20.37
N GLU A 194 -31.81 23.54 -21.05
CA GLU A 194 -31.84 24.73 -21.92
C GLU A 194 -32.56 24.49 -23.27
N HIS A 195 -32.86 23.26 -23.64
CA HIS A 195 -33.48 22.90 -24.92
C HIS A 195 -34.96 22.48 -24.77
N THR A 196 -35.57 22.66 -23.59
CA THR A 196 -37.01 22.43 -23.37
C THR A 196 -37.73 23.71 -23.10
#